data_a1d68eedb1a7c196aaa2731147e79a59
#
_entry.id   a1d68eedb1a7c196aaa2731147e79a59
#
_cell.length_a   1.000
_cell.length_b   1.000
_cell.length_c   1.000
_cell.angle_alpha   90.00
_cell.angle_beta   90.00
_cell.angle_gamma   90.00
#
_symmetry.space_group_name_H-M   'P 1'
#
loop_
_entity.id
_entity.type
_entity.pdbx_description
1 polymer ?
#
loop_
_entity_poly.entity_id
_entity_poly.type
_entity_poly.pdbx_seq_one_letter_code
_entity_poly.pdbx_strand_id
1 'polypeptide(L)'
;MAALNINGFFPGELVPDATIAGCIDIFENVWPDPDDTIKRVEADITPESGTYWTRAETIGQGAFQDARTNKSIPVSFLANVNNNQLLQNIHNQFHMTLLASVYSYAKRYGITDQLNFEGYSLLKYAVGEEYKQHSDGGTSSARAISALLYLNDEFEGGELEFPYFGVKIKPKPGMFILFPSNFAYSHIAHPITKGKKYCLVTWIRDRYKDD
;
A
#
# COMPACT_ATOMS: atom_id res chain seq x y z
N MET A 1 -16.35 -13.80 -12.30
CA MET A 1 -15.60 -14.67 -11.36
C MET A 1 -16.17 -14.48 -9.98
N ALA A 2 -16.48 -15.55 -9.25
CA ALA A 2 -17.00 -15.43 -7.88
C ALA A 2 -15.89 -14.83 -7.00
N ALA A 3 -16.18 -13.70 -6.36
CA ALA A 3 -15.28 -13.10 -5.41
C ALA A 3 -15.01 -14.07 -4.27
N LEU A 4 -13.75 -14.42 -4.04
CA LEU A 4 -13.33 -15.28 -2.95
C LEU A 4 -13.55 -14.50 -1.63
N ASN A 5 -14.73 -14.65 -1.05
CA ASN A 5 -15.08 -13.99 0.20
C ASN A 5 -14.69 -14.88 1.37
N ILE A 6 -13.40 -14.90 1.66
CA ILE A 6 -12.88 -15.61 2.82
C ILE A 6 -12.70 -14.58 3.95
N ASN A 7 -13.56 -14.66 4.98
CA ASN A 7 -13.36 -13.98 6.27
C ASN A 7 -13.08 -12.47 6.23
N GLY A 8 -13.72 -11.73 5.32
CA GLY A 8 -13.58 -10.27 5.24
C GLY A 8 -12.58 -9.77 4.18
N PHE A 9 -11.97 -10.64 3.40
CA PHE A 9 -11.22 -10.22 2.22
C PHE A 9 -12.17 -9.90 1.07
N PHE A 10 -12.02 -8.74 0.48
CA PHE A 10 -12.79 -8.29 -0.67
C PHE A 10 -11.85 -8.05 -1.84
N PRO A 11 -11.84 -8.91 -2.87
CA PRO A 11 -11.19 -8.58 -4.12
C PRO A 11 -12.00 -7.48 -4.80
N GLY A 12 -11.42 -6.29 -4.94
CA GLY A 12 -12.02 -5.15 -5.63
C GLY A 12 -12.07 -5.34 -7.16
N GLU A 13 -12.59 -4.36 -7.84
CA GLU A 13 -12.55 -4.31 -9.30
C GLU A 13 -11.11 -4.13 -9.79
N LEU A 14 -10.79 -4.77 -10.91
CA LEU A 14 -9.47 -4.65 -11.52
C LEU A 14 -9.27 -3.24 -12.07
N VAL A 15 -8.12 -2.65 -11.77
CA VAL A 15 -7.67 -1.40 -12.39
C VAL A 15 -7.22 -1.69 -13.82
N PRO A 16 -7.51 -0.84 -14.80
CA PRO A 16 -7.07 -1.05 -16.18
C PRO A 16 -5.55 -1.19 -16.30
N ASP A 17 -5.07 -2.16 -17.07
CA ASP A 17 -3.64 -2.47 -17.26
C ASP A 17 -2.84 -1.24 -17.74
N ALA A 18 -3.43 -0.40 -18.60
CA ALA A 18 -2.78 0.82 -19.06
C ALA A 18 -2.47 1.82 -17.93
N THR A 19 -3.35 1.91 -16.93
CA THR A 19 -3.14 2.74 -15.74
C THR A 19 -2.02 2.18 -14.88
N ILE A 20 -1.97 0.88 -14.72
CA ILE A 20 -0.93 0.17 -13.95
C ILE A 20 0.43 0.35 -14.62
N ALA A 21 0.53 0.08 -15.93
CA ALA A 21 1.76 0.22 -16.68
C ALA A 21 2.29 1.66 -16.66
N GLY A 22 1.40 2.64 -16.82
CA GLY A 22 1.76 4.05 -16.73
C GLY A 22 2.30 4.45 -15.36
N CYS A 23 1.75 3.89 -14.28
CA CYS A 23 2.25 4.13 -12.94
C CYS A 23 3.65 3.56 -12.73
N ILE A 24 3.89 2.32 -13.15
CA ILE A 24 5.21 1.67 -13.01
C ILE A 24 6.24 2.44 -13.82
N ASP A 25 5.93 2.82 -15.06
CA ASP A 25 6.82 3.59 -15.92
C ASP A 25 7.27 4.91 -15.28
N ILE A 26 6.33 5.64 -14.67
CA ILE A 26 6.63 6.88 -13.95
C ILE A 26 7.60 6.64 -12.82
N PHE A 27 7.36 5.61 -12.01
CA PHE A 27 8.17 5.34 -10.84
C PHE A 27 9.53 4.75 -11.16
N GLU A 28 9.70 4.07 -12.30
CA GLU A 28 10.98 3.55 -12.74
C GLU A 28 11.78 4.57 -13.55
N ASN A 29 11.14 5.38 -14.38
CA ASN A 29 11.81 6.24 -15.37
C ASN A 29 11.79 7.72 -15.02
N VAL A 30 10.76 8.22 -14.34
CA VAL A 30 10.65 9.64 -13.96
C VAL A 30 11.24 9.88 -12.57
N TRP A 31 11.10 8.92 -11.65
CA TRP A 31 11.70 8.96 -10.32
C TRP A 31 12.47 7.68 -10.05
N PRO A 32 13.56 7.44 -10.76
CA PRO A 32 14.37 6.26 -10.51
C PRO A 32 14.88 6.28 -9.06
N ASP A 33 14.89 5.10 -8.46
CA ASP A 33 15.58 4.91 -7.18
C ASP A 33 17.09 5.05 -7.42
N PRO A 34 17.76 6.04 -6.83
CA PRO A 34 19.16 6.32 -7.16
C PRO A 34 20.12 5.32 -6.54
N ASP A 35 19.88 4.06 -6.65
CA ASP A 35 20.73 2.97 -6.19
C ASP A 35 20.28 2.29 -4.89
N ASP A 36 20.30 0.97 -4.88
CA ASP A 36 20.04 0.14 -3.69
C ASP A 36 21.07 0.34 -2.57
N THR A 37 22.06 1.18 -2.79
CA THR A 37 23.16 1.49 -1.86
C THR A 37 22.98 2.77 -1.06
N ILE A 38 21.86 3.49 -1.17
CA ILE A 38 21.69 4.70 -0.37
C ILE A 38 21.59 4.34 1.10
N LYS A 39 22.71 4.54 1.76
CA LYS A 39 22.79 4.74 3.19
C LYS A 39 21.71 5.73 3.60
N ARG A 40 20.90 5.33 4.59
CA ARG A 40 19.90 6.17 5.24
C ARG A 40 20.22 7.65 5.08
N VAL A 41 19.46 8.32 4.28
CA VAL A 41 19.27 9.74 4.46
C VAL A 41 18.11 9.82 5.44
N GLU A 42 18.39 10.17 6.68
CA GLU A 42 17.41 10.72 7.61
C GLU A 42 16.87 11.94 6.91
N ALA A 43 15.62 11.84 6.47
CA ALA A 43 15.23 12.56 5.28
C ALA A 43 14.45 13.79 5.63
N ASP A 44 14.98 14.86 5.33
CA ASP A 44 14.19 15.92 4.71
C ASP A 44 13.95 15.52 3.26
N ILE A 45 12.71 15.14 2.92
CA ILE A 45 12.25 14.96 1.55
C ILE A 45 12.22 16.35 0.93
N THR A 46 13.35 16.80 0.45
CA THR A 46 13.41 18.05 -0.30
C THR A 46 13.35 17.73 -1.80
N PRO A 47 12.62 18.51 -2.60
CA PRO A 47 12.57 18.36 -4.05
C PRO A 47 13.97 18.41 -4.70
N GLU A 48 14.95 18.89 -3.98
CA GLU A 48 16.34 19.07 -4.42
C GLU A 48 17.18 17.80 -4.36
N SER A 49 16.74 16.77 -3.63
CA SER A 49 17.48 15.51 -3.51
C SER A 49 17.38 14.59 -4.74
N GLY A 50 16.48 14.89 -5.68
CA GLY A 50 16.29 14.12 -6.91
C GLY A 50 15.67 12.73 -6.72
N THR A 51 15.40 12.30 -5.50
CA THR A 51 14.70 11.05 -5.21
C THR A 51 13.59 11.23 -4.19
N TYR A 52 12.45 10.57 -4.46
CA TYR A 52 11.30 10.54 -3.53
C TYR A 52 11.17 9.19 -2.80
N TRP A 53 12.06 8.25 -3.10
CA TRP A 53 12.05 6.95 -2.44
C TRP A 53 12.68 7.04 -1.06
N THR A 54 11.89 6.74 -0.04
CA THR A 54 12.35 6.64 1.35
C THR A 54 12.13 5.23 1.87
N ARG A 55 12.89 4.84 2.89
CA ARG A 55 12.58 3.63 3.62
C ARG A 55 11.21 3.76 4.25
N ALA A 56 10.36 2.77 4.05
CA ALA A 56 9.01 2.80 4.61
C ALA A 56 9.09 2.68 6.15
N GLU A 57 8.39 3.59 6.83
CA GLU A 57 8.34 3.63 8.29
C GLU A 57 7.15 2.85 8.84
N THR A 58 7.30 2.35 10.07
CA THR A 58 6.22 1.71 10.83
C THR A 58 5.72 2.70 11.86
N ILE A 59 4.46 3.12 11.75
CA ILE A 59 3.86 4.08 12.68
C ILE A 59 3.73 3.42 14.07
N GLY A 60 4.19 4.12 15.10
CA GLY A 60 3.93 3.79 16.51
C GLY A 60 4.87 2.79 17.17
N GLN A 61 5.87 2.26 16.48
CA GLN A 61 6.80 1.29 17.09
C GLN A 61 8.26 1.75 17.11
N GLY A 62 8.54 3.03 16.89
CA GLY A 62 9.92 3.47 16.71
C GLY A 62 10.58 2.67 15.57
N ALA A 63 11.75 3.07 15.09
CA ALA A 63 12.41 2.39 13.98
C ALA A 63 12.85 0.95 14.35
N PHE A 64 11.92 0.00 14.45
CA PHE A 64 12.24 -1.43 14.35
C PHE A 64 12.64 -1.71 12.90
N GLN A 65 13.87 -1.35 12.60
CA GLN A 65 14.47 -1.35 11.27
C GLN A 65 14.44 -2.72 10.60
N ASP A 66 14.28 -3.78 11.37
CA ASP A 66 14.31 -5.16 10.89
C ASP A 66 12.90 -5.75 10.59
N ALA A 67 11.83 -5.04 10.96
CA ALA A 67 10.48 -5.50 10.70
C ALA A 67 10.00 -5.14 9.29
N ARG A 68 10.48 -4.03 8.74
CA ARG A 68 10.07 -3.48 7.44
C ARG A 68 11.27 -2.95 6.69
N THR A 69 11.56 -3.53 5.53
CA THR A 69 12.76 -3.21 4.75
C THR A 69 12.48 -2.54 3.41
N ASN A 70 11.23 -2.55 2.94
CA ASN A 70 10.82 -1.96 1.68
C ASN A 70 10.92 -0.43 1.65
N LYS A 71 10.91 0.13 0.44
CA LYS A 71 10.85 1.58 0.20
C LYS A 71 9.44 2.06 -0.10
N SER A 72 9.17 3.36 0.10
CA SER A 72 7.88 3.99 -0.19
C SER A 72 8.01 5.39 -0.77
N ILE A 73 6.98 5.79 -1.55
CA ILE A 73 6.77 7.17 -2.00
C ILE A 73 5.37 7.61 -1.52
N PRO A 74 5.24 8.74 -0.80
CA PRO A 74 3.95 9.29 -0.37
C PRO A 74 3.26 10.03 -1.54
N VAL A 75 2.60 9.28 -2.42
CA VAL A 75 2.01 9.78 -3.69
C VAL A 75 1.06 10.95 -3.47
N SER A 76 0.14 10.84 -2.50
CA SER A 76 -0.84 11.91 -2.25
C SER A 76 -0.21 13.18 -1.74
N PHE A 77 0.80 13.07 -0.89
CA PHE A 77 1.53 14.21 -0.39
C PHE A 77 2.26 14.93 -1.53
N LEU A 78 3.01 14.20 -2.35
CA LEU A 78 3.76 14.77 -3.47
C LEU A 78 2.86 15.34 -4.56
N ALA A 79 1.70 14.73 -4.82
CA ALA A 79 0.71 15.27 -5.74
C ALA A 79 0.22 16.66 -5.33
N ASN A 80 0.02 16.87 -4.04
CA ASN A 80 -0.46 18.13 -3.50
C ASN A 80 0.64 19.21 -3.40
N VAL A 81 1.83 18.83 -2.91
CA VAL A 81 2.91 19.79 -2.63
C VAL A 81 3.59 20.26 -3.91
N ASN A 82 3.84 19.37 -4.86
CA ASN A 82 4.60 19.70 -6.06
C ASN A 82 3.73 20.16 -7.23
N ASN A 83 2.41 20.26 -7.06
CA ASN A 83 1.45 20.56 -8.12
C ASN A 83 1.72 19.77 -9.42
N ASN A 84 2.13 18.51 -9.24
CA ASN A 84 2.49 17.63 -10.34
C ASN A 84 1.22 16.99 -10.93
N GLN A 85 0.84 17.44 -12.13
CA GLN A 85 -0.39 17.00 -12.79
C GLN A 85 -0.45 15.49 -13.00
N LEU A 86 0.68 14.86 -13.26
CA LEU A 86 0.75 13.43 -13.49
C LEU A 86 0.45 12.64 -12.20
N LEU A 87 1.06 13.04 -11.07
CA LEU A 87 0.74 12.46 -9.77
C LEU A 87 -0.69 12.71 -9.34
N GLN A 88 -1.23 13.90 -9.63
CA GLN A 88 -2.63 14.20 -9.37
C GLN A 88 -3.55 13.29 -10.17
N ASN A 89 -3.25 13.04 -11.44
CA ASN A 89 -4.03 12.13 -12.27
C ASN A 89 -3.99 10.69 -11.73
N ILE A 90 -2.82 10.21 -11.36
CA ILE A 90 -2.65 8.88 -10.75
C ILE A 90 -3.45 8.81 -9.44
N HIS A 91 -3.25 9.79 -8.55
CA HIS A 91 -3.99 9.88 -7.30
C HIS A 91 -5.50 9.80 -7.53
N ASN A 92 -6.03 10.61 -8.44
CA ASN A 92 -7.47 10.67 -8.72
C ASN A 92 -8.00 9.35 -9.28
N GLN A 93 -7.30 8.73 -10.22
CA GLN A 93 -7.72 7.43 -10.78
C GLN A 93 -7.78 6.34 -9.72
N PHE A 94 -6.74 6.24 -8.89
CA PHE A 94 -6.73 5.27 -7.79
C PHE A 94 -7.80 5.58 -6.74
N HIS A 95 -7.97 6.86 -6.41
CA HIS A 95 -8.98 7.26 -5.44
C HIS A 95 -10.38 6.89 -5.89
N MET A 96 -10.75 7.15 -7.14
CA MET A 96 -12.07 6.81 -7.67
C MET A 96 -12.31 5.30 -7.69
N THR A 97 -11.31 4.51 -8.11
CA THR A 97 -11.41 3.04 -8.11
C THR A 97 -11.53 2.48 -6.69
N LEU A 98 -10.71 2.99 -5.78
CA LEU A 98 -10.73 2.58 -4.39
C LEU A 98 -12.05 2.95 -3.70
N LEU A 99 -12.54 4.16 -3.97
CA LEU A 99 -13.76 4.69 -3.35
C LEU A 99 -14.94 3.75 -3.56
N ALA A 100 -15.17 3.31 -4.81
CA ALA A 100 -16.25 2.37 -5.14
C ALA A 100 -16.10 1.04 -4.37
N SER A 101 -14.88 0.49 -4.34
CA SER A 101 -14.58 -0.77 -3.64
C SER A 101 -14.74 -0.65 -2.13
N VAL A 102 -14.28 0.44 -1.53
CA VAL A 102 -14.39 0.70 -0.09
C VAL A 102 -15.85 0.92 0.33
N TYR A 103 -16.62 1.67 -0.45
CA TYR A 103 -18.05 1.84 -0.16
C TYR A 103 -18.81 0.51 -0.27
N SER A 104 -18.50 -0.31 -1.25
CA SER A 104 -19.08 -1.65 -1.40
C SER A 104 -18.75 -2.55 -0.21
N TYR A 105 -17.49 -2.52 0.23
CA TYR A 105 -17.01 -3.24 1.41
C TYR A 105 -17.71 -2.74 2.68
N ALA A 106 -17.69 -1.44 2.92
CA ALA A 106 -18.29 -0.81 4.09
C ALA A 106 -19.79 -1.14 4.21
N LYS A 107 -20.53 -1.01 3.10
CA LYS A 107 -21.95 -1.38 3.02
C LYS A 107 -22.19 -2.85 3.39
N ARG A 108 -21.33 -3.76 2.89
CA ARG A 108 -21.47 -5.20 3.16
C ARG A 108 -21.28 -5.54 4.63
N TYR A 109 -20.40 -4.85 5.33
CA TYR A 109 -20.07 -5.14 6.73
C TYR A 109 -20.73 -4.16 7.71
N GLY A 110 -21.69 -3.35 7.26
CA GLY A 110 -22.42 -2.41 8.11
C GLY A 110 -21.56 -1.28 8.67
N ILE A 111 -20.44 -0.98 8.02
CA ILE A 111 -19.60 0.18 8.34
C ILE A 111 -20.26 1.38 7.66
N THR A 112 -21.00 2.19 8.41
CA THR A 112 -21.89 3.20 7.82
C THR A 112 -21.38 4.63 7.94
N ASP A 113 -20.29 4.83 8.68
CA ASP A 113 -19.87 6.15 9.09
C ASP A 113 -18.81 6.77 8.16
N GLN A 114 -18.54 8.05 8.36
CA GLN A 114 -17.73 8.85 7.45
C GLN A 114 -16.32 8.27 7.34
N LEU A 115 -16.02 7.73 6.16
CA LEU A 115 -14.74 7.12 5.84
C LEU A 115 -13.71 8.21 5.56
N ASN A 116 -12.67 8.28 6.37
CA ASN A 116 -11.54 9.16 6.17
C ASN A 116 -10.38 8.36 5.58
N PHE A 117 -9.98 8.72 4.36
CA PHE A 117 -8.84 8.10 3.69
C PHE A 117 -7.55 8.77 4.16
N GLU A 118 -6.57 7.96 4.59
CA GLU A 118 -5.18 8.41 4.66
C GLU A 118 -4.65 8.57 3.21
N GLY A 119 -3.57 9.29 3.03
CA GLY A 119 -2.96 9.43 1.71
C GLY A 119 -2.47 8.09 1.14
N TYR A 120 -2.29 8.05 -0.18
CA TYR A 120 -1.74 6.88 -0.87
C TYR A 120 -0.22 6.87 -0.78
N SER A 121 0.33 5.70 -0.49
CA SER A 121 1.77 5.44 -0.60
C SER A 121 2.01 4.33 -1.61
N LEU A 122 2.95 4.54 -2.53
CA LEU A 122 3.49 3.49 -3.35
C LEU A 122 4.59 2.77 -2.56
N LEU A 123 4.52 1.46 -2.52
CA LEU A 123 5.52 0.59 -1.91
C LEU A 123 6.28 -0.16 -3.00
N LYS A 124 7.61 -0.18 -2.88
CA LYS A 124 8.51 -1.01 -3.68
C LYS A 124 9.20 -2.02 -2.77
N TYR A 125 9.22 -3.27 -3.19
CA TYR A 125 9.98 -4.35 -2.57
C TYR A 125 10.97 -4.90 -3.58
N ALA A 126 12.26 -4.78 -3.29
CA ALA A 126 13.35 -5.41 -4.04
C ALA A 126 13.70 -6.78 -3.45
N VAL A 127 14.65 -7.49 -4.07
CA VAL A 127 15.11 -8.81 -3.60
C VAL A 127 15.59 -8.71 -2.14
N GLY A 128 15.10 -9.61 -1.29
CA GLY A 128 15.37 -9.65 0.14
C GLY A 128 14.51 -8.70 0.99
N GLU A 129 13.75 -7.80 0.38
CA GLU A 129 12.87 -6.89 1.12
C GLU A 129 11.54 -7.56 1.49
N GLU A 130 11.11 -7.29 2.70
CA GLU A 130 9.92 -7.89 3.32
C GLU A 130 9.23 -6.91 4.28
N TYR A 131 8.04 -7.28 4.72
CA TYR A 131 7.42 -6.72 5.91
C TYR A 131 6.94 -7.87 6.79
N LYS A 132 7.59 -8.05 7.93
CA LYS A 132 7.30 -9.14 8.89
C LYS A 132 5.88 -9.02 9.41
N GLN A 133 5.44 -10.01 10.16
CA GLN A 133 4.09 -10.07 10.71
C GLN A 133 3.76 -8.81 11.52
N HIS A 134 2.69 -8.13 11.13
CA HIS A 134 2.20 -6.92 11.76
C HIS A 134 0.68 -6.77 11.56
N SER A 135 0.07 -5.86 12.30
CA SER A 135 -1.26 -5.33 12.06
C SER A 135 -1.16 -3.84 11.75
N ASP A 136 -2.01 -3.36 10.84
CA ASP A 136 -2.00 -1.95 10.40
C ASP A 136 -2.64 -1.01 11.40
N GLY A 137 -3.59 -1.50 12.18
CA GLY A 137 -4.31 -0.78 13.23
C GLY A 137 -3.94 -1.29 14.63
N GLY A 138 -4.12 -0.43 15.62
CA GLY A 138 -3.84 -0.74 17.02
C GLY A 138 -4.35 0.36 17.95
N THR A 139 -3.90 0.35 19.19
CA THR A 139 -4.30 1.35 20.22
C THR A 139 -3.87 2.78 19.86
N SER A 140 -2.83 2.92 19.06
CA SER A 140 -2.27 4.21 18.60
C SER A 140 -2.75 4.62 17.20
N SER A 141 -3.62 3.85 16.57
CA SER A 141 -4.08 4.10 15.20
C SER A 141 -5.58 3.87 15.06
N ALA A 142 -6.29 4.87 14.56
CA ALA A 142 -7.72 4.80 14.25
C ALA A 142 -8.02 4.09 12.91
N ARG A 143 -7.07 3.34 12.32
CA ARG A 143 -7.26 2.63 11.07
C ARG A 143 -8.27 1.50 11.22
N ALA A 144 -9.33 1.54 10.44
CA ALA A 144 -10.39 0.55 10.42
C ALA A 144 -10.23 -0.45 9.27
N ILE A 145 -9.86 0.05 8.09
CA ILE A 145 -9.72 -0.76 6.87
C ILE A 145 -8.36 -0.50 6.25
N SER A 146 -7.68 -1.56 5.86
CA SER A 146 -6.47 -1.54 5.02
C SER A 146 -6.85 -1.85 3.59
N ALA A 147 -6.25 -1.13 2.65
CA ALA A 147 -6.47 -1.29 1.22
C ALA A 147 -5.14 -1.38 0.48
N LEU A 148 -4.97 -2.47 -0.27
CA LEU A 148 -3.79 -2.75 -1.08
C LEU A 148 -4.20 -2.91 -2.54
N LEU A 149 -3.50 -2.25 -3.46
CA LEU A 149 -3.59 -2.47 -4.91
C LEU A 149 -2.24 -2.90 -5.45
N TYR A 150 -2.17 -4.09 -6.02
CA TYR A 150 -0.95 -4.60 -6.64
C TYR A 150 -0.82 -4.15 -8.08
N LEU A 151 0.40 -3.76 -8.47
CA LEU A 151 0.65 -3.17 -9.79
C LEU A 151 1.34 -4.13 -10.76
N ASN A 152 2.00 -5.18 -10.26
CA ASN A 152 2.71 -6.13 -11.10
C ASN A 152 2.77 -7.53 -10.49
N ASP A 153 3.26 -8.51 -11.26
CA ASP A 153 3.51 -9.89 -10.81
C ASP A 153 4.81 -10.51 -11.39
N GLU A 154 5.65 -9.70 -12.07
CA GLU A 154 6.95 -10.13 -12.60
C GLU A 154 8.00 -10.25 -11.48
N PHE A 155 7.65 -10.99 -10.42
CA PHE A 155 8.54 -11.28 -9.29
C PHE A 155 8.26 -12.68 -8.72
N GLU A 156 9.23 -13.21 -7.97
CA GLU A 156 9.10 -14.44 -7.22
C GLU A 156 9.15 -14.14 -5.71
N GLY A 157 8.44 -14.92 -4.90
CA GLY A 157 8.15 -14.60 -3.50
C GLY A 157 7.11 -13.49 -3.36
N GLY A 158 7.19 -12.70 -2.31
CA GLY A 158 6.38 -11.50 -2.12
C GLY A 158 4.89 -11.72 -1.88
N GLU A 159 4.48 -12.93 -1.52
CA GLU A 159 3.10 -13.26 -1.18
C GLU A 159 2.63 -12.44 0.03
N LEU A 160 1.33 -12.14 0.07
CA LEU A 160 0.65 -11.63 1.23
C LEU A 160 0.05 -12.81 2.01
N GLU A 161 0.47 -12.99 3.25
CA GLU A 161 -0.05 -14.05 4.11
C GLU A 161 -0.80 -13.48 5.31
N PHE A 162 -1.93 -14.10 5.63
CA PHE A 162 -2.69 -13.91 6.85
C PHE A 162 -2.62 -15.18 7.69
N PRO A 163 -1.64 -15.30 8.60
CA PRO A 163 -1.35 -16.55 9.29
C PRO A 163 -2.51 -17.10 10.11
N TYR A 164 -3.29 -16.22 10.77
CA TYR A 164 -4.43 -16.64 11.59
C TYR A 164 -5.58 -17.25 10.79
N PHE A 165 -5.63 -16.99 9.49
CA PHE A 165 -6.64 -17.56 8.58
C PHE A 165 -6.08 -18.67 7.69
N GLY A 166 -4.78 -18.93 7.73
CA GLY A 166 -4.12 -19.87 6.81
C GLY A 166 -4.23 -19.44 5.34
N VAL A 167 -4.35 -18.14 5.08
CA VAL A 167 -4.53 -17.60 3.73
C VAL A 167 -3.22 -16.99 3.25
N LYS A 168 -2.75 -17.44 2.09
CA LYS A 168 -1.61 -16.89 1.37
C LYS A 168 -2.04 -16.50 -0.04
N ILE A 169 -1.80 -15.24 -0.41
CA ILE A 169 -2.23 -14.66 -1.67
C ILE A 169 -1.00 -14.31 -2.48
N LYS A 170 -0.92 -14.84 -3.71
CA LYS A 170 0.05 -14.36 -4.69
C LYS A 170 -0.53 -13.14 -5.40
N PRO A 171 0.14 -11.96 -5.31
CA PRO A 171 -0.32 -10.74 -5.96
C PRO A 171 -0.41 -10.89 -7.49
N LYS A 172 -1.37 -10.16 -8.08
CA LYS A 172 -1.51 -10.01 -9.54
C LYS A 172 -1.76 -8.55 -9.88
N PRO A 173 -1.35 -8.08 -11.08
CA PRO A 173 -1.65 -6.73 -11.53
C PRO A 173 -3.15 -6.42 -11.42
N GLY A 174 -3.49 -5.23 -10.90
CA GLY A 174 -4.87 -4.81 -10.69
C GLY A 174 -5.61 -5.50 -9.55
N MET A 175 -4.97 -6.43 -8.83
CA MET A 175 -5.59 -7.07 -7.68
C MET A 175 -5.73 -6.07 -6.54
N PHE A 176 -6.97 -5.91 -6.08
CA PHE A 176 -7.35 -5.08 -4.96
C PHE A 176 -7.70 -5.95 -3.74
N ILE A 177 -7.13 -5.66 -2.58
CA ILE A 177 -7.41 -6.39 -1.33
C ILE A 177 -7.80 -5.38 -0.25
N LEU A 178 -8.98 -5.59 0.34
CA LEU A 178 -9.51 -4.85 1.47
C LEU A 178 -9.67 -5.79 2.66
N PHE A 179 -9.23 -5.35 3.84
CA PHE A 179 -9.37 -6.11 5.08
C PHE A 179 -9.39 -5.19 6.31
N PRO A 180 -9.97 -5.63 7.44
CA PRO A 180 -9.90 -4.90 8.70
C PRO A 180 -8.46 -4.70 9.15
N SER A 181 -8.10 -3.50 9.62
CA SER A 181 -6.74 -3.17 10.04
C SER A 181 -6.34 -3.74 11.41
N ASN A 182 -7.26 -4.40 12.12
CA ASN A 182 -7.07 -4.85 13.50
C ASN A 182 -6.15 -6.08 13.62
N PHE A 183 -5.83 -6.46 14.86
CA PHE A 183 -4.90 -7.54 15.20
C PHE A 183 -5.28 -8.91 14.64
N ALA A 184 -6.59 -9.19 14.43
CA ALA A 184 -7.05 -10.46 13.88
C ALA A 184 -6.57 -10.65 12.42
N TYR A 185 -6.38 -9.55 11.71
CA TYR A 185 -5.87 -9.52 10.33
C TYR A 185 -4.37 -9.20 10.26
N SER A 186 -3.64 -9.61 11.30
CA SER A 186 -2.17 -9.56 11.24
C SER A 186 -1.67 -10.32 10.03
N HIS A 187 -0.75 -9.71 9.28
CA HIS A 187 -0.31 -10.22 7.98
C HIS A 187 1.19 -10.03 7.75
N ILE A 188 1.69 -10.73 6.74
CA ILE A 188 3.10 -10.75 6.33
C ILE A 188 3.17 -10.43 4.84
N ALA A 189 4.05 -9.51 4.46
CA ALA A 189 4.51 -9.41 3.07
C ALA A 189 5.84 -10.17 2.97
N HIS A 190 5.79 -11.38 2.40
CA HIS A 190 6.96 -12.24 2.28
C HIS A 190 8.08 -11.61 1.48
N PRO A 191 9.35 -12.01 1.73
CA PRO A 191 10.49 -11.48 1.00
C PRO A 191 10.39 -11.78 -0.50
N ILE A 192 10.86 -10.82 -1.29
CA ILE A 192 11.04 -11.01 -2.73
C ILE A 192 12.30 -11.85 -2.95
N THR A 193 12.21 -12.88 -3.76
CA THR A 193 13.35 -13.73 -4.12
C THR A 193 13.91 -13.40 -5.51
N LYS A 194 13.09 -12.78 -6.38
CA LYS A 194 13.50 -12.32 -7.71
C LYS A 194 12.58 -11.21 -8.21
N GLY A 195 13.14 -10.24 -8.94
CA GLY A 195 12.38 -9.12 -9.49
C GLY A 195 12.07 -8.02 -8.46
N LYS A 196 11.04 -7.24 -8.74
CA LYS A 196 10.56 -6.16 -7.87
C LYS A 196 9.04 -6.20 -7.79
N LYS A 197 8.47 -5.97 -6.61
CA LYS A 197 7.03 -5.84 -6.39
C LYS A 197 6.65 -4.40 -6.12
N TYR A 198 5.57 -3.95 -6.78
CA TYR A 198 4.95 -2.65 -6.57
C TYR A 198 3.52 -2.80 -6.09
N CYS A 199 3.16 -2.06 -5.05
CA CYS A 199 1.78 -1.94 -4.62
C CYS A 199 1.48 -0.56 -4.04
N LEU A 200 0.26 -0.09 -4.24
CA LEU A 200 -0.27 1.08 -3.55
C LEU A 200 -0.97 0.63 -2.27
N VAL A 201 -0.78 1.39 -1.22
CA VAL A 201 -1.44 1.19 0.07
C VAL A 201 -2.10 2.48 0.53
N THR A 202 -3.26 2.33 1.12
CA THR A 202 -3.91 3.37 1.92
C THR A 202 -4.66 2.74 3.07
N TRP A 203 -5.03 3.56 4.02
CA TRP A 203 -5.86 3.14 5.15
C TRP A 203 -7.07 4.07 5.25
N ILE A 204 -8.16 3.49 5.71
CA ILE A 204 -9.40 4.21 5.99
C ILE A 204 -9.56 4.24 7.51
N ARG A 205 -9.67 5.45 8.06
CA ARG A 205 -9.79 5.71 9.49
C ARG A 205 -11.26 5.74 9.90
N ASP A 206 -11.51 5.29 11.12
CA ASP A 206 -12.78 5.45 11.80
C ASP A 206 -12.78 6.80 12.53
N ARG A 207 -13.74 7.66 12.22
CA ARG A 207 -13.84 9.02 12.80
C ARG A 207 -14.07 9.05 14.30
N TYR A 208 -14.65 7.99 14.86
CA TYR A 208 -15.01 7.97 16.27
C TYR A 208 -13.85 7.70 17.25
N LYS A 209 -12.63 7.51 16.74
CA LYS A 209 -11.45 7.24 17.56
C LYS A 209 -10.44 8.38 17.63
N ASP A 210 -10.75 9.52 17.03
CA ASP A 210 -9.87 10.70 17.03
C ASP A 210 -10.24 11.74 18.10
N ASP A 211 -11.23 11.41 19.02
CA ASP A 211 -11.63 12.25 20.16
C ASP A 211 -10.98 11.79 21.48
#